data_7fd71966c9f82c0011cbadab307a1e9e
#
_entry.id   7fd71966c9f82c0011cbadab307a1e9e
#
_cell.length_a   1.000
_cell.length_b   1.000
_cell.length_c   1.000
_cell.angle_alpha   90.00
_cell.angle_beta   90.00
_cell.angle_gamma   90.00
#
_symmetry.space_group_name_H-M   'P 1'
#
loop_
_entity.id
_entity.type
_entity.pdbx_description
1 polymer ?
#
loop_
_entity_poly.entity_id
_entity_poly.type
_entity_poly.pdbx_seq_one_letter_code
_entity_poly.pdbx_strand_id
1 'polypeptide(L)'
;MSVLLLRLAGPMQSWGGASRHMTRYTLSMPTKSGIVGLLAAALGRRRGEQLSDLAALRFGVRVDQPGRLLVDYHTVSAASHAPGDPARQRMPTAAGGSLKPADSTKVTRRYYIADAVFVATLEAQHEIAEMLADALRQPRYPLYLGRRSCPPAMPVLIGIERDTSLEEALEQAPWQAGPAERARHKAGGHIELAVAVEDPSALTPSPTSRCHHRRSTGGSRSAR
;
A
#
# COMPACT_ATOMS: atom_id res chain seq x y z
N MET A 1 3.37 12.73 21.41
CA MET A 1 2.88 11.87 20.31
C MET A 1 4.04 11.63 19.37
N SER A 2 4.01 10.54 18.59
CA SER A 2 5.04 10.22 17.61
C SER A 2 4.39 9.83 16.29
N VAL A 3 5.05 10.11 15.18
CA VAL A 3 4.58 9.79 13.84
C VAL A 3 5.50 8.73 13.22
N LEU A 4 4.93 7.59 12.90
CA LEU A 4 5.60 6.51 12.17
C LEU A 4 5.53 6.82 10.67
N LEU A 5 6.69 6.86 9.98
CA LEU A 5 6.79 7.12 8.56
C LEU A 5 7.09 5.84 7.80
N LEU A 6 6.27 5.57 6.78
CA LEU A 6 6.35 4.38 5.94
C LEU A 6 6.58 4.75 4.49
N ARG A 7 7.49 4.04 3.81
CA ARG A 7 7.68 4.10 2.37
C ARG A 7 6.98 2.92 1.71
N LEU A 8 6.07 3.22 0.82
CA LEU A 8 5.33 2.23 0.06
C LEU A 8 5.80 2.28 -1.40
N ALA A 9 6.85 1.53 -1.70
CA ALA A 9 7.50 1.48 -3.00
C ALA A 9 7.66 0.04 -3.46
N GLY A 10 7.28 -0.25 -4.68
CA GLY A 10 7.38 -1.57 -5.30
C GLY A 10 6.97 -1.51 -6.77
N PRO A 11 7.27 -2.56 -7.54
CA PRO A 11 6.93 -2.58 -8.97
C PRO A 11 5.43 -2.51 -9.22
N MET A 12 4.63 -3.03 -8.31
CA MET A 12 3.17 -2.99 -8.35
C MET A 12 2.60 -2.80 -6.96
N GLN A 13 1.48 -2.08 -6.88
CA GLN A 13 0.68 -1.90 -5.67
C GLN A 13 -0.80 -2.04 -6.02
N SER A 14 -1.65 -2.43 -5.07
CA SER A 14 -3.08 -2.46 -5.30
C SER A 14 -3.85 -2.22 -4.00
N TRP A 15 -4.45 -1.06 -3.90
CA TRP A 15 -5.17 -0.59 -2.73
C TRP A 15 -6.68 -0.79 -2.93
N GLY A 16 -7.21 -1.83 -2.28
CA GLY A 16 -8.56 -2.30 -2.52
C GLY A 16 -9.64 -1.32 -2.09
N GLY A 17 -10.59 -1.08 -2.98
CA GLY A 17 -11.89 -0.48 -2.70
C GLY A 17 -13.01 -1.53 -2.77
N ALA A 18 -14.26 -1.06 -2.89
CA ALA A 18 -15.47 -1.89 -2.96
C ALA A 18 -15.56 -2.63 -4.30
N SER A 19 -14.65 -3.56 -4.60
CA SER A 19 -14.70 -4.39 -5.78
C SER A 19 -14.83 -5.87 -5.44
N ARG A 20 -15.75 -6.57 -6.09
CA ARG A 20 -16.05 -7.99 -5.86
C ARG A 20 -15.98 -8.79 -7.17
N HIS A 21 -15.74 -10.11 -7.05
CA HIS A 21 -15.81 -11.10 -8.12
C HIS A 21 -14.75 -10.94 -9.22
N MET A 22 -15.19 -10.80 -10.47
CA MET A 22 -14.33 -10.93 -11.66
C MET A 22 -13.46 -9.71 -11.93
N THR A 23 -13.87 -8.52 -11.50
CA THR A 23 -13.10 -7.29 -11.66
C THR A 23 -12.65 -6.77 -10.30
N ARG A 24 -11.33 -6.63 -10.13
CA ARG A 24 -10.69 -6.17 -8.90
C ARG A 24 -9.98 -4.85 -9.15
N TYR A 25 -10.63 -3.75 -8.82
CA TYR A 25 -10.08 -2.40 -8.97
C TYR A 25 -9.03 -2.09 -7.90
N THR A 26 -8.26 -1.04 -8.12
CA THR A 26 -7.39 -0.38 -7.14
C THR A 26 -7.78 1.08 -7.02
N LEU A 27 -7.66 1.64 -5.84
CA LEU A 27 -7.67 3.09 -5.66
C LEU A 27 -6.31 3.67 -6.06
N SER A 28 -6.27 4.97 -6.33
CA SER A 28 -5.06 5.68 -6.78
C SER A 28 -4.01 5.89 -5.69
N MET A 29 -4.37 5.65 -4.43
CA MET A 29 -3.49 5.80 -3.27
C MET A 29 -3.76 4.74 -2.19
N PRO A 30 -2.81 4.54 -1.25
CA PRO A 30 -2.98 3.66 -0.11
C PRO A 30 -4.22 3.98 0.72
N THR A 31 -4.87 2.93 1.21
CA THR A 31 -6.00 3.06 2.13
C THR A 31 -5.56 2.75 3.56
N LYS A 32 -6.20 3.38 4.55
CA LYS A 32 -5.96 3.08 5.97
C LYS A 32 -6.10 1.58 6.25
N SER A 33 -7.15 0.93 5.73
CA SER A 33 -7.35 -0.51 5.90
C SER A 33 -6.22 -1.37 5.30
N GLY A 34 -5.63 -0.93 4.18
CA GLY A 34 -4.47 -1.58 3.59
C GLY A 34 -3.23 -1.46 4.48
N ILE A 35 -3.00 -0.29 5.09
CA ILE A 35 -1.89 -0.06 6.02
C ILE A 35 -2.10 -0.81 7.33
N VAL A 36 -3.31 -0.80 7.89
CA VAL A 36 -3.66 -1.61 9.07
C VAL A 36 -3.38 -3.09 8.82
N GLY A 37 -3.73 -3.60 7.63
CA GLY A 37 -3.43 -4.98 7.22
C GLY A 37 -1.93 -5.27 7.10
N LEU A 38 -1.14 -4.30 6.62
CA LEU A 38 0.32 -4.40 6.54
C LEU A 38 0.95 -4.46 7.93
N LEU A 39 0.52 -3.58 8.85
CA LEU A 39 0.98 -3.59 10.25
C LEU A 39 0.57 -4.87 10.98
N ALA A 40 -0.66 -5.34 10.77
CA ALA A 40 -1.14 -6.61 11.32
C ALA A 40 -0.27 -7.79 10.85
N ALA A 41 0.15 -7.80 9.58
CA ALA A 41 1.07 -8.80 9.07
C ALA A 41 2.46 -8.70 9.73
N ALA A 42 2.99 -7.49 9.91
CA ALA A 42 4.24 -7.27 10.61
C ALA A 42 4.19 -7.81 12.05
N LEU A 43 3.13 -7.50 12.78
CA LEU A 43 2.90 -7.97 14.15
C LEU A 43 2.56 -9.48 14.23
N GLY A 44 2.25 -10.14 13.12
CA GLY A 44 1.85 -11.55 13.09
C GLY A 44 0.42 -11.81 13.53
N ARG A 45 -0.46 -10.82 13.48
CA ARG A 45 -1.89 -11.00 13.79
C ARG A 45 -2.57 -11.86 12.74
N ARG A 46 -3.35 -12.82 13.20
CA ARG A 46 -4.09 -13.75 12.35
C ARG A 46 -5.41 -13.15 11.88
N ARG A 47 -5.97 -13.75 10.83
CA ARG A 47 -7.29 -13.35 10.34
C ARG A 47 -8.35 -13.57 11.43
N GLY A 48 -9.14 -12.54 11.72
CA GLY A 48 -10.17 -12.58 12.77
C GLY A 48 -9.73 -12.00 14.11
N GLU A 49 -8.43 -11.73 14.30
CA GLU A 49 -7.97 -11.01 15.49
C GLU A 49 -8.38 -9.54 15.43
N GLN A 50 -8.52 -8.93 16.60
CA GLN A 50 -8.90 -7.52 16.75
C GLN A 50 -7.83 -6.60 16.14
N LEU A 51 -8.30 -5.61 15.40
CA LEU A 51 -7.45 -4.58 14.76
C LEU A 51 -7.89 -3.16 15.15
N SER A 52 -8.76 -3.02 16.14
CA SER A 52 -9.32 -1.73 16.57
C SER A 52 -8.25 -0.74 17.06
N ASP A 53 -7.22 -1.24 17.72
CA ASP A 53 -6.07 -0.46 18.16
C ASP A 53 -5.29 0.16 16.99
N LEU A 54 -5.02 -0.62 15.94
CA LEU A 54 -4.37 -0.13 14.71
C LEU A 54 -5.30 0.76 13.89
N ALA A 55 -6.59 0.44 13.86
CA ALA A 55 -7.59 1.24 13.14
C ALA A 55 -7.86 2.59 13.79
N ALA A 56 -7.61 2.73 15.10
CA ALA A 56 -7.75 3.99 15.83
C ALA A 56 -6.61 4.99 15.53
N LEU A 57 -5.47 4.54 14.98
CA LEU A 57 -4.36 5.41 14.65
C LEU A 57 -4.78 6.40 13.57
N ARG A 58 -4.45 7.68 13.71
CA ARG A 58 -4.68 8.70 12.68
C ARG A 58 -3.74 8.45 11.51
N PHE A 59 -4.24 8.57 10.29
CA PHE A 59 -3.54 8.19 9.07
C PHE A 59 -3.40 9.35 8.09
N GLY A 60 -2.24 9.44 7.44
CA GLY A 60 -2.00 10.34 6.33
C GLY A 60 -1.18 9.68 5.24
N VAL A 61 -1.29 10.19 4.01
CA VAL A 61 -0.52 9.70 2.87
C VAL A 61 -0.14 10.84 1.94
N ARG A 62 1.10 10.82 1.44
CA ARG A 62 1.64 11.72 0.41
C ARG A 62 1.99 10.91 -0.82
N VAL A 63 1.65 11.43 -1.98
CA VAL A 63 1.94 10.83 -3.29
C VAL A 63 3.28 11.36 -3.79
N ASP A 64 4.34 10.62 -3.59
CA ASP A 64 5.69 11.00 -4.02
C ASP A 64 5.94 10.69 -5.51
N GLN A 65 5.29 9.65 -6.02
CA GLN A 65 5.26 9.25 -7.42
C GLN A 65 3.92 8.56 -7.69
N PRO A 66 3.06 9.12 -8.55
CA PRO A 66 1.69 8.60 -8.74
C PRO A 66 1.64 7.22 -9.42
N GLY A 67 2.69 6.89 -10.18
CA GLY A 67 2.72 5.64 -10.96
C GLY A 67 1.74 5.67 -12.14
N ARG A 68 1.40 4.48 -12.65
CA ARG A 68 0.47 4.29 -13.76
C ARG A 68 -0.41 3.06 -13.55
N LEU A 69 -1.62 3.10 -14.06
CA LEU A 69 -2.56 1.99 -13.98
C LEU A 69 -2.08 0.83 -14.86
N LEU A 70 -2.03 -0.36 -14.28
CA LEU A 70 -1.74 -1.62 -14.95
C LEU A 70 -2.94 -2.55 -14.80
N VAL A 71 -3.32 -3.22 -15.89
CA VAL A 71 -4.42 -4.20 -15.90
C VAL A 71 -3.84 -5.58 -16.21
N ASP A 72 -4.02 -6.49 -15.27
CA ASP A 72 -3.71 -7.91 -15.42
C ASP A 72 -4.97 -8.67 -15.84
N TYR A 73 -4.89 -9.32 -17.01
CA TYR A 73 -5.92 -10.21 -17.51
C TYR A 73 -5.60 -11.63 -17.07
N HIS A 74 -6.37 -12.14 -16.13
CA HIS A 74 -6.09 -13.38 -15.45
C HIS A 74 -7.18 -14.41 -15.72
N THR A 75 -6.79 -15.59 -16.18
CA THR A 75 -7.70 -16.73 -16.36
C THR A 75 -7.50 -17.74 -15.25
N VAL A 76 -8.59 -18.32 -14.78
CA VAL A 76 -8.61 -19.42 -13.82
C VAL A 76 -9.44 -20.55 -14.39
N SER A 77 -8.86 -21.70 -14.56
CA SER A 77 -9.56 -22.92 -14.99
C SER A 77 -9.34 -24.04 -13.99
N ALA A 78 -10.40 -24.78 -13.72
CA ALA A 78 -10.33 -26.01 -12.94
C ALA A 78 -10.10 -27.25 -13.84
N ALA A 79 -10.07 -27.08 -15.17
CA ALA A 79 -9.83 -28.18 -16.09
C ALA A 79 -8.37 -28.63 -16.01
N SER A 80 -8.12 -29.89 -15.71
CA SER A 80 -6.84 -30.52 -15.97
C SER A 80 -6.61 -30.56 -17.49
N HIS A 81 -5.40 -30.23 -17.92
CA HIS A 81 -5.02 -30.22 -19.33
C HIS A 81 -4.33 -31.54 -19.73
N ALA A 82 -4.18 -32.49 -18.80
CA ALA A 82 -3.58 -33.78 -19.09
C ALA A 82 -4.57 -34.64 -19.88
N PRO A 83 -4.20 -35.16 -21.07
CA PRO A 83 -5.02 -36.12 -21.80
C PRO A 83 -5.24 -37.37 -20.93
N GLY A 84 -6.49 -37.76 -20.74
CA GLY A 84 -6.83 -38.99 -20.01
C GLY A 84 -6.96 -38.86 -18.49
N ASP A 85 -6.83 -37.65 -17.94
CA ASP A 85 -7.05 -37.39 -16.50
C ASP A 85 -8.55 -37.57 -16.16
N PRO A 86 -8.96 -38.60 -15.41
CA PRO A 86 -10.34 -38.79 -14.98
C PRO A 86 -10.81 -37.70 -14.02
N ALA A 87 -9.89 -36.96 -13.39
CA ALA A 87 -10.15 -35.87 -12.49
C ALA A 87 -10.30 -34.51 -13.20
N ARG A 88 -10.88 -34.46 -14.38
CA ARG A 88 -11.38 -33.20 -14.97
C ARG A 88 -12.38 -32.58 -13.98
N GLN A 89 -11.85 -32.02 -12.94
CA GLN A 89 -12.64 -31.37 -11.90
C GLN A 89 -13.33 -30.16 -12.52
N ARG A 90 -14.62 -30.28 -12.64
CA ARG A 90 -15.47 -29.15 -13.00
C ARG A 90 -15.46 -28.17 -11.84
N MET A 91 -15.37 -26.88 -12.15
CA MET A 91 -15.44 -25.85 -11.12
C MET A 91 -16.78 -25.95 -10.36
N PRO A 92 -16.75 -26.13 -9.02
CA PRO A 92 -17.99 -26.23 -8.25
C PRO A 92 -18.76 -24.92 -8.28
N THR A 93 -20.09 -25.01 -8.24
CA THR A 93 -20.98 -23.85 -8.08
C THR A 93 -21.38 -23.68 -6.62
N ALA A 94 -21.76 -22.48 -6.23
CA ALA A 94 -22.25 -22.18 -4.89
C ALA A 94 -23.55 -22.97 -4.54
N ALA A 95 -24.29 -23.44 -5.55
CA ALA A 95 -25.50 -24.26 -5.41
C ALA A 95 -25.22 -25.75 -5.27
N GLY A 96 -23.97 -26.18 -5.11
CA GLY A 96 -23.57 -27.57 -4.93
C GLY A 96 -23.44 -28.39 -6.23
N GLY A 97 -23.59 -27.76 -7.38
CA GLY A 97 -23.38 -28.37 -8.70
C GLY A 97 -21.97 -28.10 -9.23
N SER A 98 -21.73 -28.44 -10.51
CA SER A 98 -20.50 -28.10 -11.22
C SER A 98 -20.77 -27.47 -12.57
N LEU A 99 -19.91 -26.55 -13.00
CA LEU A 99 -19.99 -25.88 -14.31
C LEU A 99 -19.69 -26.88 -15.43
N LYS A 100 -20.30 -26.66 -16.59
CA LYS A 100 -19.91 -27.40 -17.81
C LYS A 100 -18.45 -27.11 -18.16
N PRO A 101 -17.75 -28.03 -18.84
CA PRO A 101 -16.34 -27.82 -19.22
C PRO A 101 -16.07 -26.50 -19.94
N ALA A 102 -16.98 -26.11 -20.84
CA ALA A 102 -16.88 -24.83 -21.59
C ALA A 102 -16.96 -23.60 -20.66
N ASP A 103 -17.69 -23.70 -19.53
CA ASP A 103 -17.89 -22.60 -18.57
C ASP A 103 -16.92 -22.64 -17.39
N SER A 104 -16.02 -23.64 -17.34
CA SER A 104 -15.11 -23.87 -16.21
C SER A 104 -13.91 -22.93 -16.21
N THR A 105 -13.68 -22.14 -17.28
CA THR A 105 -12.67 -21.10 -17.29
C THR A 105 -13.31 -19.75 -16.92
N LYS A 106 -12.79 -19.13 -15.87
CA LYS A 106 -13.23 -17.80 -15.43
C LYS A 106 -12.14 -16.77 -15.76
N VAL A 107 -12.57 -15.66 -16.32
CA VAL A 107 -11.72 -14.51 -16.62
C VAL A 107 -11.85 -13.49 -15.52
N THR A 108 -10.72 -13.01 -14.99
CA THR A 108 -10.70 -11.92 -14.02
C THR A 108 -9.79 -10.80 -14.49
N ARG A 109 -10.17 -9.55 -14.22
CA ARG A 109 -9.34 -8.36 -14.44
C ARG A 109 -8.90 -7.81 -13.10
N ARG A 110 -7.59 -7.65 -12.93
CA ARG A 110 -7.00 -7.14 -11.71
C ARG A 110 -6.21 -5.88 -12.02
N TYR A 111 -6.58 -4.81 -11.35
CA TYR A 111 -5.95 -3.50 -11.54
C TYR A 111 -4.88 -3.30 -10.49
N TYR A 112 -3.75 -2.73 -10.91
CA TYR A 112 -2.60 -2.39 -10.09
C TYR A 112 -2.14 -0.98 -10.42
N ILE A 113 -1.36 -0.38 -9.53
CA ILE A 113 -0.59 0.83 -9.81
C ILE A 113 0.87 0.38 -9.96
N ALA A 114 1.44 0.55 -11.14
CA ALA A 114 2.84 0.26 -11.41
C ALA A 114 3.71 1.48 -11.12
N ASP A 115 4.91 1.25 -10.58
CA ASP A 115 5.94 2.25 -10.31
C ASP A 115 5.49 3.41 -9.40
N ALA A 116 4.48 3.22 -8.56
CA ALA A 116 4.06 4.23 -7.61
C ALA A 116 4.96 4.25 -6.37
N VAL A 117 5.11 5.43 -5.76
CA VAL A 117 5.77 5.60 -4.47
C VAL A 117 4.93 6.53 -3.60
N PHE A 118 4.61 6.06 -2.41
CA PHE A 118 3.88 6.83 -1.42
C PHE A 118 4.66 6.90 -0.10
N VAL A 119 4.51 8.00 0.61
CA VAL A 119 4.86 8.10 2.03
C VAL A 119 3.56 8.07 2.81
N ALA A 120 3.43 7.11 3.70
CA ALA A 120 2.29 6.99 4.61
C ALA A 120 2.75 7.28 6.03
N THR A 121 1.89 7.92 6.82
CA THR A 121 2.15 8.27 8.21
C THR A 121 1.04 7.76 9.11
N LEU A 122 1.43 7.42 10.34
CA LEU A 122 0.52 6.99 11.41
C LEU A 122 0.92 7.71 12.70
N GLU A 123 -0.02 8.41 13.28
CA GLU A 123 0.18 9.07 14.57
C GLU A 123 -0.18 8.10 15.70
N ALA A 124 0.76 7.91 16.63
CA ALA A 124 0.64 6.97 17.76
C ALA A 124 1.29 7.52 19.03
N GLN A 125 1.03 6.88 20.15
CA GLN A 125 1.85 7.02 21.34
C GLN A 125 3.25 6.48 21.06
N HIS A 126 4.27 7.03 21.74
CA HIS A 126 5.66 6.72 21.45
C HIS A 126 5.96 5.22 21.50
N GLU A 127 5.51 4.56 22.54
CA GLU A 127 5.72 3.12 22.78
C GLU A 127 5.07 2.27 21.67
N ILE A 128 3.90 2.69 21.19
CA ILE A 128 3.19 2.02 20.09
C ILE A 128 3.97 2.23 18.77
N ALA A 129 4.46 3.43 18.52
CA ALA A 129 5.25 3.72 17.32
C ALA A 129 6.54 2.90 17.27
N GLU A 130 7.27 2.77 18.39
CA GLU A 130 8.49 1.94 18.48
C GLU A 130 8.16 0.45 18.29
N MET A 131 7.12 -0.07 18.95
CA MET A 131 6.67 -1.46 18.76
C MET A 131 6.32 -1.76 17.29
N LEU A 132 5.63 -0.83 16.59
CA LEU A 132 5.30 -0.98 15.18
C LEU A 132 6.55 -0.90 14.30
N ALA A 133 7.50 -0.02 14.62
CA ALA A 133 8.76 0.09 13.91
C ALA A 133 9.59 -1.19 14.02
N ASP A 134 9.68 -1.78 15.21
CA ASP A 134 10.36 -3.06 15.41
C ASP A 134 9.69 -4.20 14.66
N ALA A 135 8.36 -4.26 14.69
CA ALA A 135 7.62 -5.23 13.90
C ALA A 135 7.85 -5.08 12.39
N LEU A 136 8.00 -3.85 11.89
CA LEU A 136 8.30 -3.58 10.47
C LEU A 136 9.75 -3.90 10.09
N ARG A 137 10.71 -3.81 11.03
CA ARG A 137 12.10 -4.22 10.83
C ARG A 137 12.24 -5.74 10.77
N GLN A 138 11.44 -6.45 11.58
CA GLN A 138 11.45 -7.91 11.70
C GLN A 138 10.02 -8.46 11.58
N PRO A 139 9.40 -8.39 10.40
CA PRO A 139 8.01 -8.73 10.22
C PRO A 139 7.77 -10.24 10.39
N ARG A 140 6.74 -10.59 11.15
CA ARG A 140 6.38 -12.01 11.38
C ARG A 140 5.82 -12.69 10.14
N TYR A 141 5.10 -11.93 9.29
CA TYR A 141 4.65 -12.39 7.98
C TYR A 141 5.20 -11.49 6.88
N PRO A 142 5.41 -12.00 5.65
CA PRO A 142 5.83 -11.20 4.52
C PRO A 142 4.91 -10.00 4.31
N LEU A 143 5.51 -8.81 4.15
CA LEU A 143 4.76 -7.59 3.90
C LEU A 143 4.34 -7.49 2.43
N TYR A 144 3.21 -6.84 2.18
CA TYR A 144 2.71 -6.59 0.83
C TYR A 144 1.93 -5.27 0.74
N LEU A 145 2.00 -4.65 -0.44
CA LEU A 145 1.39 -3.35 -0.72
C LEU A 145 -0.06 -3.54 -1.23
N GLY A 146 -0.95 -3.86 -0.29
CA GLY A 146 -2.37 -4.13 -0.51
C GLY A 146 -2.68 -5.56 -0.92
N ARG A 147 -2.14 -6.08 -2.02
CA ARG A 147 -2.28 -7.50 -2.40
C ARG A 147 -0.99 -8.29 -2.17
N ARG A 148 -1.13 -9.57 -1.84
CA ARG A 148 0.01 -10.49 -1.63
C ARG A 148 0.98 -10.58 -2.81
N SER A 149 0.51 -10.32 -4.03
CA SER A 149 1.34 -10.28 -5.23
C SER A 149 2.16 -8.99 -5.38
N CYS A 150 2.08 -8.07 -4.44
CA CYS A 150 2.73 -6.77 -4.48
C CYS A 150 3.73 -6.62 -3.32
N PRO A 151 4.88 -7.31 -3.33
CA PRO A 151 5.89 -7.14 -2.30
C PRO A 151 6.52 -5.74 -2.38
N PRO A 152 6.91 -5.13 -1.25
CA PRO A 152 7.71 -3.92 -1.27
C PRO A 152 9.11 -4.21 -1.83
N ALA A 153 9.66 -3.29 -2.63
CA ALA A 153 11.01 -3.38 -3.19
C ALA A 153 12.09 -2.82 -2.26
N MET A 154 11.67 -2.08 -1.24
CA MET A 154 12.54 -1.39 -0.28
C MET A 154 12.00 -1.57 1.13
N PRO A 155 12.81 -1.40 2.19
CA PRO A 155 12.30 -1.38 3.55
C PRO A 155 11.13 -0.40 3.70
N VAL A 156 10.04 -0.90 4.31
CA VAL A 156 8.79 -0.11 4.46
C VAL A 156 8.98 0.99 5.49
N LEU A 157 9.69 0.74 6.57
CA LEU A 157 9.94 1.74 7.61
C LEU A 157 10.94 2.79 7.11
N ILE A 158 10.57 4.07 7.18
CA ILE A 158 11.48 5.21 7.03
C ILE A 158 12.07 5.58 8.39
N GLY A 159 11.21 5.81 9.38
CA GLY A 159 11.59 6.23 10.71
C GLY A 159 10.41 6.60 11.58
N ILE A 160 10.73 7.18 12.74
CA ILE A 160 9.76 7.75 13.69
C ILE A 160 10.17 9.20 13.92
N GLU A 161 9.22 10.11 13.75
CA GLU A 161 9.37 11.52 14.14
C GLU A 161 8.68 11.72 15.49
N ARG A 162 9.35 12.41 16.41
CA ARG A 162 8.85 12.70 17.76
C ARG A 162 8.37 14.14 17.83
N ASP A 163 7.34 14.37 18.64
CA ASP A 163 6.82 15.69 18.96
C ASP A 163 6.47 16.53 17.72
N THR A 164 5.98 15.85 16.69
CA THR A 164 5.63 16.42 15.39
C THR A 164 4.20 16.02 15.04
N SER A 165 3.45 16.86 14.37
CA SER A 165 2.14 16.54 13.83
C SER A 165 2.26 15.63 12.60
N LEU A 166 1.18 14.93 12.28
CA LEU A 166 1.13 14.07 11.10
C LEU A 166 1.35 14.85 9.79
N GLU A 167 0.80 16.06 9.71
CA GLU A 167 0.94 16.98 8.58
C GLU A 167 2.39 17.44 8.42
N GLU A 168 3.01 17.91 9.50
CA GLU A 168 4.42 18.34 9.49
C GLU A 168 5.37 17.19 9.12
N ALA A 169 5.11 15.98 9.64
CA ALA A 169 5.91 14.81 9.29
C ALA A 169 5.81 14.47 7.79
N LEU A 170 4.62 14.61 7.18
CA LEU A 170 4.46 14.44 5.72
C LEU A 170 5.18 15.54 4.92
N GLU A 171 5.16 16.78 5.40
CA GLU A 171 5.86 17.90 4.74
C GLU A 171 7.37 17.76 4.80
N GLN A 172 7.90 17.40 5.96
CA GLN A 172 9.34 17.32 6.20
C GLN A 172 9.96 16.02 5.69
N ALA A 173 9.16 14.95 5.51
CA ALA A 173 9.67 13.68 5.01
C ALA A 173 10.41 13.85 3.67
N PRO A 174 11.63 13.32 3.52
CA PRO A 174 12.37 13.38 2.26
C PRO A 174 11.54 12.83 1.10
N TRP A 175 11.64 13.45 -0.07
CA TRP A 175 10.97 12.98 -1.28
C TRP A 175 11.48 11.60 -1.70
N GLN A 176 10.61 10.59 -1.73
CA GLN A 176 10.93 9.19 -1.93
C GLN A 176 10.83 8.73 -3.39
N ALA A 177 10.49 9.60 -4.35
CA ALA A 177 10.38 9.23 -5.76
C ALA A 177 11.63 8.53 -6.29
N GLY A 178 11.44 7.66 -7.27
CA GLY A 178 12.52 6.92 -7.92
C GLY A 178 13.46 7.82 -8.74
N PRO A 179 14.64 7.29 -9.14
CA PRO A 179 15.66 8.08 -9.85
C PRO A 179 15.14 8.69 -11.15
N ALA A 180 14.33 7.97 -11.91
CA ALA A 180 13.75 8.45 -13.17
C ALA A 180 12.81 9.64 -12.96
N GLU A 181 11.96 9.58 -11.93
CA GLU A 181 11.06 10.69 -11.59
C GLU A 181 11.85 11.90 -11.09
N ARG A 182 12.82 11.67 -10.22
CA ARG A 182 13.72 12.73 -9.75
C ARG A 182 14.48 13.41 -10.90
N ALA A 183 14.88 12.65 -11.93
CA ALA A 183 15.56 13.18 -13.10
C ALA A 183 14.66 14.11 -13.94
N ARG A 184 13.37 13.79 -14.07
CA ARG A 184 12.39 14.65 -14.75
C ARG A 184 12.20 16.01 -14.08
N HIS A 185 12.36 16.06 -12.76
CA HIS A 185 12.19 17.27 -11.95
C HIS A 185 13.51 17.96 -11.58
N LYS A 186 14.63 17.63 -12.26
CA LYS A 186 15.97 18.19 -11.96
C LYS A 186 16.08 19.72 -12.13
N ALA A 187 15.17 20.38 -12.78
CA ALA A 187 15.25 21.82 -13.11
C ALA A 187 14.75 22.76 -11.99
N GLY A 188 15.16 22.54 -10.73
CA GLY A 188 15.16 23.59 -9.70
C GLY A 188 13.80 24.16 -9.23
N GLY A 189 12.67 23.57 -9.59
CA GLY A 189 11.33 24.03 -9.21
C GLY A 189 10.82 23.45 -7.88
N HIS A 190 9.84 24.11 -7.28
CA HIS A 190 9.02 23.52 -6.22
C HIS A 190 8.22 22.35 -6.79
N ILE A 191 8.17 21.25 -6.05
CA ILE A 191 7.36 20.09 -6.40
C ILE A 191 6.15 20.10 -5.49
N GLU A 192 4.97 20.18 -6.08
CA GLU A 192 3.71 19.98 -5.36
C GLU A 192 3.36 18.50 -5.30
N LEU A 193 3.21 17.97 -4.10
CA LEU A 193 2.83 16.60 -3.85
C LEU A 193 1.41 16.55 -3.29
N ALA A 194 0.59 15.66 -3.84
CA ALA A 194 -0.76 15.44 -3.33
C ALA A 194 -0.69 14.74 -1.96
N VAL A 195 -1.44 15.27 -1.00
CA VAL A 195 -1.54 14.74 0.35
C VAL A 195 -2.99 14.47 0.68
N ALA A 196 -3.27 13.37 1.34
CA ALA A 196 -4.54 13.08 1.96
C ALA A 196 -4.32 12.73 3.43
N VAL A 197 -5.01 13.42 4.31
CA VAL A 197 -4.96 13.21 5.76
C VAL A 197 -6.36 12.89 6.25
N GLU A 198 -6.46 11.97 7.18
CA GLU A 198 -7.70 11.63 7.85
C GLU A 198 -8.10 12.77 8.79
N ASP A 199 -9.29 13.33 8.55
CA ASP A 199 -9.89 14.30 9.45
C ASP A 199 -10.56 13.54 10.61
N PRO A 200 -10.12 13.78 11.85
CA PRO A 200 -10.71 13.10 13.02
C PRO A 200 -12.22 13.40 13.21
N SER A 201 -12.70 14.49 12.64
CA SER A 201 -14.11 14.93 12.75
C SER A 201 -14.97 14.45 11.59
N ALA A 202 -14.39 13.93 10.51
CA ALA A 202 -15.12 13.52 9.32
C ALA A 202 -15.43 12.02 9.33
N LEU A 203 -16.68 11.67 9.08
CA LEU A 203 -17.14 10.28 8.90
C LEU A 203 -16.60 9.62 7.62
N THR A 204 -15.97 10.39 6.73
CA THR A 204 -15.34 9.96 5.49
C THR A 204 -14.04 10.73 5.26
N PRO A 205 -12.94 10.08 4.81
CA PRO A 205 -11.71 10.78 4.52
C PRO A 205 -11.94 11.79 3.40
N SER A 206 -11.69 13.07 3.69
CA SER A 206 -11.69 14.14 2.69
C SER A 206 -10.39 14.11 1.90
N PRO A 207 -10.40 14.07 0.57
CA PRO A 207 -9.19 14.28 -0.21
C PRO A 207 -8.87 15.75 -0.31
N THR A 208 -7.59 16.09 -0.20
CA THR A 208 -6.97 17.29 -0.70
C THR A 208 -6.58 18.40 0.28
N SER A 209 -5.37 18.24 0.81
CA SER A 209 -4.45 19.36 0.90
C SER A 209 -3.26 19.09 -0.04
N ARG A 210 -2.71 20.11 -0.69
CA ARG A 210 -1.47 20.01 -1.46
C ARG A 210 -0.32 20.44 -0.57
N CYS A 211 0.69 19.62 -0.46
CA CYS A 211 1.88 19.93 0.30
C CYS A 211 2.98 20.47 -0.64
N HIS A 212 3.58 21.60 -0.27
CA HIS A 212 4.71 22.13 -1.01
C HIS A 212 6.02 21.56 -0.47
N HIS A 213 6.63 20.64 -1.19
CA HIS A 213 7.93 20.10 -0.80
C HIS A 213 9.06 20.99 -1.30
N ARG A 214 9.76 21.69 -0.38
CA ARG A 214 10.96 22.45 -0.67
C ARG A 214 12.17 21.52 -0.65
N ARG A 215 12.89 21.39 -1.76
CA ARG A 215 14.15 20.64 -1.79
C ARG A 215 15.14 21.29 -0.81
N SER A 216 15.55 20.56 0.22
CA SER A 216 16.80 20.86 0.91
C SER A 216 17.93 20.42 -0.02
N THR A 217 18.69 21.35 -0.55
CA THR A 217 20.00 21.10 -1.11
C THR A 217 20.87 20.62 0.04
N GLY A 218 21.07 19.30 0.14
CA GLY A 218 21.95 18.69 1.14
C GLY A 218 23.37 19.20 0.97
N GLY A 219 23.76 20.13 1.81
CA GLY A 219 25.16 20.45 2.01
C GLY A 219 25.86 19.22 2.57
N SER A 220 26.80 18.68 1.83
CA SER A 220 27.71 17.66 2.31
C SER A 220 28.51 18.23 3.49
N ARG A 221 28.16 17.80 4.71
CA ARG A 221 29.09 17.94 5.82
C ARG A 221 30.17 16.89 5.65
N SER A 222 31.29 17.32 5.11
CA SER A 222 32.57 16.61 5.19
C SER A 222 32.92 16.43 6.67
N ALA A 223 32.91 15.19 7.14
CA ALA A 223 33.54 14.83 8.42
C ALA A 223 35.05 14.86 8.23
N ARG A 224 35.72 15.64 9.03
CA ARG A 224 37.13 15.45 9.37
C ARG A 224 37.21 14.66 10.66
#